data_72f359f76801eb64285825026bc44ac4
#
_entry.id   72f359f76801eb64285825026bc44ac4
#
_cell.length_a   1.000
_cell.length_b   1.000
_cell.length_c   1.000
_cell.angle_alpha   90.00
_cell.angle_beta   90.00
_cell.angle_gamma   90.00
#
_symmetry.space_group_name_H-M   'P 1'
#
loop_
_entity.id
_entity.type
_entity.pdbx_description
1 polymer ?
#
loop_
_entity_poly.entity_id
_entity_poly.type
_entity_poly.pdbx_seq_one_letter_code
_entity_poly.pdbx_strand_id
1 'polypeptide(L)'
;MFTISPELNGYEFDRAKDLFQRAESELAAIPGVSDLSLSIVPVLAGNSWGNDVSVEGFESGPDIDSNSRMNIVGPDFFRTLGMQVLSGRDFTTGDAGEEVTVAAVNEAFCRKFGLDPRTAVGKRMSRRSMSDDLDIQIIGVVEDARYAEVKDEVPPLYFMPYRQHTEIGAMTFYLRTAVAPASVMQSVRQVVANLDPNLPVEDLKTMEQQVRENVFLDRMISTLSSAFATLATLLAAIGLYGVLAYSVAQRTREIGLRMALGAGGSKVRGMILGQVGLMVVIGGGIGVLAALGLGRGAQSLLFEMEGSDPIVVGLAAGLLALVALGAGYLPALRASRVDPMKALRYE
;
A
#
# COMPACT_ATOMS: atom_id res chain seq x y z
N MET A 1 15.14 -7.85 10.76
CA MET A 1 14.39 -9.12 10.65
C MET A 1 15.11 -10.10 9.75
N PHE A 2 14.84 -11.38 9.90
CA PHE A 2 15.34 -12.46 9.05
C PHE A 2 14.52 -13.74 9.29
N THR A 3 14.56 -14.70 8.37
CA THR A 3 13.84 -15.96 8.46
C THR A 3 14.79 -17.14 8.60
N ILE A 4 14.38 -18.16 9.35
CA ILE A 4 15.02 -19.46 9.44
C ILE A 4 13.97 -20.51 9.08
N SER A 5 14.31 -21.41 8.15
CA SER A 5 13.42 -22.46 7.61
C SER A 5 14.01 -23.85 7.83
N PRO A 6 14.06 -24.36 9.08
CA PRO A 6 14.67 -25.65 9.38
C PRO A 6 13.98 -26.85 8.68
N GLU A 7 12.69 -26.74 8.37
CA GLU A 7 11.96 -27.75 7.59
C GLU A 7 12.63 -28.05 6.25
N LEU A 8 13.13 -27.01 5.56
CA LEU A 8 13.84 -27.18 4.27
C LEU A 8 15.14 -27.97 4.41
N ASN A 9 15.68 -28.08 5.63
CA ASN A 9 16.85 -28.87 5.97
C ASN A 9 16.50 -30.20 6.64
N GLY A 10 15.25 -30.65 6.53
CA GLY A 10 14.80 -31.95 7.02
C GLY A 10 14.59 -32.03 8.54
N TYR A 11 14.36 -30.89 9.20
CA TYR A 11 13.97 -30.90 10.61
C TYR A 11 12.51 -31.33 10.76
N GLU A 12 12.28 -32.28 11.65
CA GLU A 12 10.93 -32.57 12.18
C GLU A 12 10.43 -31.37 13.01
N PHE A 13 9.10 -31.19 13.07
CA PHE A 13 8.49 -30.00 13.73
C PHE A 13 8.91 -29.81 15.18
N ASP A 14 8.97 -30.89 15.97
CA ASP A 14 9.39 -30.80 17.39
C ASP A 14 10.83 -30.30 17.50
N ARG A 15 11.74 -30.82 16.67
CA ARG A 15 13.13 -30.40 16.62
C ARG A 15 13.26 -28.96 16.11
N ALA A 16 12.42 -28.54 15.17
CA ALA A 16 12.37 -27.15 14.70
C ALA A 16 11.92 -26.21 15.82
N LYS A 17 10.92 -26.58 16.60
CA LYS A 17 10.43 -25.81 17.75
C LYS A 17 11.53 -25.62 18.82
N ASP A 18 12.27 -26.67 19.17
CA ASP A 18 13.42 -26.59 20.07
C ASP A 18 14.50 -25.65 19.53
N LEU A 19 14.77 -25.73 18.21
CA LEU A 19 15.71 -24.82 17.56
C LEU A 19 15.27 -23.37 17.67
N PHE A 20 13.99 -23.06 17.43
CA PHE A 20 13.48 -21.71 17.56
C PHE A 20 13.61 -21.17 18.98
N GLN A 21 13.33 -21.98 20.00
CA GLN A 21 13.49 -21.58 21.40
C GLN A 21 14.97 -21.31 21.77
N ARG A 22 15.89 -22.12 21.27
CA ARG A 22 17.32 -21.87 21.43
C ARG A 22 17.75 -20.61 20.71
N ALA A 23 17.30 -20.42 19.47
CA ALA A 23 17.58 -19.22 18.71
C ALA A 23 17.04 -17.95 19.39
N GLU A 24 15.82 -17.98 19.98
CA GLU A 24 15.32 -16.87 20.80
C GLU A 24 16.31 -16.50 21.92
N SER A 25 16.77 -17.50 22.68
CA SER A 25 17.63 -17.27 23.83
C SER A 25 19.01 -16.72 23.43
N GLU A 26 19.63 -17.28 22.39
CA GLU A 26 20.96 -16.89 21.94
C GLU A 26 20.96 -15.53 21.21
N LEU A 27 19.92 -15.25 20.41
CA LEU A 27 19.76 -13.97 19.71
C LEU A 27 19.45 -12.83 20.68
N ALA A 28 18.65 -13.08 21.72
CA ALA A 28 18.36 -12.09 22.74
C ALA A 28 19.61 -11.72 23.56
N ALA A 29 20.61 -12.63 23.66
CA ALA A 29 21.86 -12.39 24.35
C ALA A 29 22.87 -11.55 23.54
N ILE A 30 22.60 -11.23 22.27
CA ILE A 30 23.48 -10.41 21.43
C ILE A 30 23.55 -8.98 22.01
N PRO A 31 24.76 -8.44 22.28
CA PRO A 31 24.91 -7.08 22.74
C PRO A 31 24.26 -6.05 21.81
N GLY A 32 23.42 -5.19 22.36
CA GLY A 32 22.68 -4.18 21.61
C GLY A 32 21.29 -4.59 21.14
N VAL A 33 20.87 -5.85 21.34
CA VAL A 33 19.48 -6.27 21.19
C VAL A 33 18.72 -5.92 22.48
N SER A 34 17.61 -5.20 22.35
CA SER A 34 16.76 -4.82 23.47
C SER A 34 15.51 -5.68 23.59
N ASP A 35 14.96 -6.09 22.47
CA ASP A 35 13.76 -6.92 22.39
C ASP A 35 13.87 -7.87 21.20
N LEU A 36 13.26 -9.04 21.33
CA LEU A 36 13.21 -10.05 20.28
C LEU A 36 11.85 -10.73 20.29
N SER A 37 11.31 -10.99 19.11
CA SER A 37 10.18 -11.89 18.91
C SER A 37 10.21 -12.50 17.51
N LEU A 38 9.23 -13.32 17.21
CA LEU A 38 9.17 -14.05 15.95
C LEU A 38 7.72 -14.22 15.47
N SER A 39 7.53 -14.49 14.18
CA SER A 39 6.23 -14.85 13.61
C SER A 39 6.35 -15.82 12.45
N ILE A 40 5.27 -16.57 12.18
CA ILE A 40 5.19 -17.43 10.99
C ILE A 40 4.96 -16.59 9.75
N VAL A 41 4.00 -15.68 9.78
CA VAL A 41 3.74 -14.78 8.65
C VAL A 41 4.56 -13.52 8.84
N PRO A 42 5.55 -13.24 7.95
CA PRO A 42 6.35 -12.04 8.04
C PRO A 42 5.50 -10.78 7.87
N VAL A 43 5.69 -9.80 8.75
CA VAL A 43 4.97 -8.53 8.69
C VAL A 43 5.41 -7.72 7.46
N LEU A 44 4.45 -7.12 6.75
CA LEU A 44 4.65 -6.30 5.54
C LEU A 44 5.36 -7.06 4.40
N ALA A 45 5.10 -8.36 4.26
CA ALA A 45 5.67 -9.19 3.19
C ALA A 45 4.67 -9.51 2.06
N GLY A 46 3.50 -8.89 2.05
CA GLY A 46 2.45 -9.16 1.07
C GLY A 46 1.70 -10.48 1.32
N ASN A 47 2.03 -11.20 2.39
CA ASN A 47 1.42 -12.46 2.76
C ASN A 47 0.43 -12.29 3.91
N SER A 48 -0.65 -13.08 3.87
CA SER A 48 -1.59 -13.14 4.98
C SER A 48 -2.22 -14.51 5.06
N TRP A 49 -2.39 -15.04 6.29
CA TRP A 49 -3.19 -16.23 6.56
C TRP A 49 -4.49 -15.80 7.21
N GLY A 50 -5.53 -16.59 7.03
CA GLY A 50 -6.81 -16.33 7.68
C GLY A 50 -7.74 -17.51 7.52
N ASN A 51 -8.75 -17.54 8.37
CA ASN A 51 -9.82 -18.52 8.37
C ASN A 51 -11.07 -17.90 8.98
N ASP A 52 -12.18 -18.59 8.83
CA ASP A 52 -13.42 -18.24 9.50
C ASP A 52 -13.33 -18.63 10.98
N VAL A 53 -13.83 -17.78 11.84
CA VAL A 53 -13.79 -17.95 13.29
C VAL A 53 -15.20 -17.89 13.90
N SER A 54 -15.39 -18.55 15.03
CA SER A 54 -16.56 -18.34 15.90
C SER A 54 -16.13 -17.52 17.12
N VAL A 55 -16.91 -16.52 17.49
CA VAL A 55 -16.60 -15.61 18.60
C VAL A 55 -17.79 -15.52 19.54
N GLU A 56 -17.52 -15.55 20.84
CA GLU A 56 -18.55 -15.47 21.89
C GLU A 56 -19.40 -14.21 21.75
N GLY A 57 -20.71 -14.40 21.56
CA GLY A 57 -21.67 -13.31 21.41
C GLY A 57 -21.84 -12.80 19.97
N PHE A 58 -21.11 -13.35 19.00
CA PHE A 58 -21.28 -13.07 17.59
C PHE A 58 -22.13 -14.15 16.92
N GLU A 59 -23.13 -13.74 16.14
CA GLU A 59 -24.00 -14.64 15.40
C GLU A 59 -23.23 -15.26 14.24
N SER A 60 -23.19 -16.59 14.16
CA SER A 60 -22.54 -17.34 13.08
C SER A 60 -23.59 -17.89 12.11
N GLY A 61 -23.32 -17.83 10.82
CA GLY A 61 -24.22 -18.36 9.79
C GLY A 61 -23.52 -18.49 8.44
N PRO A 62 -24.11 -19.27 7.51
CA PRO A 62 -23.50 -19.53 6.21
C PRO A 62 -23.32 -18.27 5.32
N ASP A 63 -24.15 -17.24 5.58
CA ASP A 63 -24.11 -15.97 4.82
C ASP A 63 -23.44 -14.83 5.62
N ILE A 64 -22.85 -15.15 6.79
CA ILE A 64 -22.19 -14.15 7.65
C ILE A 64 -20.69 -14.25 7.45
N ASP A 65 -20.04 -13.14 7.08
CA ASP A 65 -18.60 -13.06 6.97
C ASP A 65 -17.95 -13.12 8.36
N SER A 66 -17.44 -14.30 8.71
CA SER A 66 -16.70 -14.58 9.94
C SER A 66 -15.18 -14.69 9.72
N ASN A 67 -14.67 -14.30 8.54
CA ASN A 67 -13.25 -14.39 8.22
C ASN A 67 -12.42 -13.42 9.05
N SER A 68 -11.30 -13.90 9.56
CA SER A 68 -10.27 -13.11 10.23
C SER A 68 -8.89 -13.54 9.78
N ARG A 69 -7.96 -12.60 9.68
CA ARG A 69 -6.56 -12.92 9.48
C ARG A 69 -5.97 -13.47 10.77
N MET A 70 -4.88 -14.21 10.64
CA MET A 70 -4.20 -14.84 11.75
C MET A 70 -2.69 -14.78 11.60
N ASN A 71 -1.99 -14.67 12.73
CA ASN A 71 -0.55 -14.92 12.79
C ASN A 71 -0.20 -15.71 14.05
N ILE A 72 0.84 -16.51 13.95
CA ILE A 72 1.41 -17.26 15.06
C ILE A 72 2.71 -16.58 15.43
N VAL A 73 2.84 -16.13 16.69
CA VAL A 73 3.87 -15.19 17.11
C VAL A 73 4.60 -15.66 18.37
N GLY A 74 5.77 -15.07 18.61
CA GLY A 74 6.56 -15.31 19.80
C GLY A 74 6.15 -14.48 21.01
N PRO A 75 6.81 -14.71 22.15
CA PRO A 75 6.67 -13.85 23.31
C PRO A 75 7.08 -12.40 23.00
N ASP A 76 6.48 -11.45 23.72
CA ASP A 76 6.79 -10.01 23.60
C ASP A 76 6.66 -9.45 22.17
N PHE A 77 5.80 -10.05 21.34
CA PHE A 77 5.66 -9.68 19.92
C PHE A 77 5.23 -8.23 19.74
N PHE A 78 4.20 -7.83 20.46
CA PHE A 78 3.66 -6.48 20.35
C PHE A 78 4.66 -5.44 20.85
N ARG A 79 5.33 -5.71 21.95
CA ARG A 79 6.40 -4.85 22.48
C ARG A 79 7.56 -4.72 21.50
N THR A 80 8.00 -5.84 20.92
CA THR A 80 9.12 -5.87 19.95
C THR A 80 8.81 -5.04 18.71
N LEU A 81 7.58 -5.11 18.19
CA LEU A 81 7.16 -4.33 17.04
C LEU A 81 6.69 -2.90 17.38
N GLY A 82 6.55 -2.58 18.68
CA GLY A 82 6.12 -1.26 19.17
C GLY A 82 4.62 -1.05 19.07
N MET A 83 3.83 -2.13 19.04
CA MET A 83 2.37 -2.09 19.08
C MET A 83 1.88 -1.94 20.52
N GLN A 84 0.91 -1.04 20.74
CA GLN A 84 0.36 -0.82 22.06
C GLN A 84 -0.67 -1.90 22.42
N VAL A 85 -0.50 -2.51 23.61
CA VAL A 85 -1.54 -3.35 24.22
C VAL A 85 -2.57 -2.46 24.89
N LEU A 86 -3.81 -2.46 24.39
CA LEU A 86 -4.90 -1.60 24.85
C LEU A 86 -5.60 -2.18 26.07
N SER A 87 -5.70 -3.51 26.12
CA SER A 87 -6.32 -4.24 27.24
C SER A 87 -5.68 -5.62 27.36
N GLY A 88 -5.59 -6.14 28.58
CA GLY A 88 -4.97 -7.43 28.84
C GLY A 88 -3.45 -7.41 28.81
N ARG A 89 -2.82 -8.37 28.14
CA ARG A 89 -1.36 -8.54 28.12
C ARG A 89 -0.82 -9.08 26.78
N ASP A 90 0.47 -8.90 26.56
CA ASP A 90 1.24 -9.57 25.52
C ASP A 90 1.48 -11.05 25.85
N PHE A 91 1.94 -11.83 24.88
CA PHE A 91 2.36 -13.20 25.07
C PHE A 91 3.67 -13.27 25.84
N THR A 92 3.78 -14.32 26.65
CA THR A 92 4.97 -14.62 27.45
C THR A 92 5.47 -16.03 27.16
N THR A 93 6.66 -16.35 27.64
CA THR A 93 7.21 -17.71 27.57
C THR A 93 6.35 -18.72 28.34
N GLY A 94 5.55 -18.27 29.32
CA GLY A 94 4.63 -19.10 30.08
C GLY A 94 3.37 -19.54 29.30
N ASP A 95 3.07 -18.92 28.16
CA ASP A 95 1.95 -19.31 27.30
C ASP A 95 2.31 -20.53 26.41
N ALA A 96 3.01 -21.49 26.96
CA ALA A 96 3.40 -22.75 26.33
C ALA A 96 2.52 -23.94 26.76
N GLY A 97 1.65 -23.77 27.77
CA GLY A 97 0.82 -24.83 28.32
C GLY A 97 -0.30 -25.26 27.37
N GLU A 98 -0.66 -26.54 27.44
CA GLU A 98 -1.73 -27.12 26.62
C GLU A 98 -3.13 -26.96 27.27
N GLU A 99 -3.21 -26.52 28.53
CA GLU A 99 -4.46 -26.48 29.27
C GLU A 99 -5.47 -25.46 28.73
N VAL A 100 -5.00 -24.29 28.26
CA VAL A 100 -5.85 -23.25 27.68
C VAL A 100 -5.15 -22.66 26.48
N THR A 101 -5.77 -22.78 25.30
CA THR A 101 -5.32 -22.07 24.10
C THR A 101 -5.66 -20.59 24.24
N VAL A 102 -4.70 -19.72 23.95
CA VAL A 102 -4.87 -18.27 24.11
C VAL A 102 -4.66 -17.51 22.78
N ALA A 103 -5.33 -16.38 22.66
CA ALA A 103 -5.16 -15.46 21.54
C ALA A 103 -5.14 -14.01 22.00
N ALA A 104 -4.49 -13.15 21.23
CA ALA A 104 -4.68 -11.70 21.28
C ALA A 104 -5.35 -11.24 19.98
N VAL A 105 -6.12 -10.16 20.03
CA VAL A 105 -6.86 -9.64 18.87
C VAL A 105 -6.57 -8.15 18.68
N ASN A 106 -6.74 -7.64 17.44
CA ASN A 106 -6.63 -6.20 17.20
C ASN A 106 -7.98 -5.48 17.32
N GLU A 107 -7.97 -4.14 17.25
CA GLU A 107 -9.21 -3.35 17.30
C GLU A 107 -10.16 -3.66 16.13
N ALA A 108 -9.62 -3.92 14.93
CA ALA A 108 -10.42 -4.27 13.75
C ALA A 108 -11.18 -5.58 13.97
N PHE A 109 -10.57 -6.56 14.66
CA PHE A 109 -11.25 -7.79 15.08
C PHE A 109 -12.40 -7.45 16.04
N CYS A 110 -12.14 -6.64 17.06
CA CYS A 110 -13.17 -6.22 18.01
C CYS A 110 -14.33 -5.52 17.28
N ARG A 111 -14.06 -4.61 16.36
CA ARG A 111 -15.10 -3.93 15.57
C ARG A 111 -15.91 -4.90 14.72
N LYS A 112 -15.28 -5.83 14.03
CA LYS A 112 -15.98 -6.81 13.16
C LYS A 112 -16.89 -7.72 13.96
N PHE A 113 -16.41 -8.22 15.10
CA PHE A 113 -17.13 -9.20 15.90
C PHE A 113 -17.97 -8.58 17.05
N GLY A 114 -18.15 -7.26 17.04
CA GLY A 114 -19.01 -6.56 18.00
C GLY A 114 -18.50 -6.59 19.45
N LEU A 115 -17.18 -6.73 19.65
CA LEU A 115 -16.55 -6.72 20.95
C LEU A 115 -16.14 -5.30 21.36
N ASP A 116 -16.32 -4.95 22.62
CA ASP A 116 -15.68 -3.75 23.20
C ASP A 116 -14.23 -4.11 23.58
N PRO A 117 -13.22 -3.39 23.05
CA PRO A 117 -11.81 -3.63 23.38
C PRO A 117 -11.49 -3.68 24.88
N ARG A 118 -12.26 -2.99 25.71
CA ARG A 118 -12.07 -2.96 27.16
C ARG A 118 -12.57 -4.21 27.88
N THR A 119 -13.50 -4.93 27.27
CA THR A 119 -14.16 -6.11 27.88
C THR A 119 -13.96 -7.39 27.07
N ALA A 120 -13.24 -7.32 25.95
CA ALA A 120 -12.95 -8.48 25.09
C ALA A 120 -12.04 -9.50 25.76
N VAL A 121 -11.17 -9.06 26.68
CA VAL A 121 -10.30 -9.96 27.46
C VAL A 121 -11.14 -10.88 28.32
N GLY A 122 -10.85 -12.19 28.23
CA GLY A 122 -11.62 -13.26 28.91
C GLY A 122 -12.72 -13.88 28.05
N LYS A 123 -13.13 -13.21 26.95
CA LYS A 123 -14.04 -13.78 25.95
C LYS A 123 -13.40 -14.96 25.24
N ARG A 124 -14.24 -15.81 24.66
CA ARG A 124 -13.81 -17.03 23.99
C ARG A 124 -14.05 -16.97 22.48
N MET A 125 -13.22 -17.67 21.73
CA MET A 125 -13.34 -17.84 20.29
C MET A 125 -12.89 -19.25 19.85
N SER A 126 -13.17 -19.61 18.61
CA SER A 126 -12.65 -20.81 17.97
C SER A 126 -12.14 -20.50 16.55
N ARG A 127 -11.15 -21.25 16.08
CA ARG A 127 -10.66 -21.19 14.69
C ARG A 127 -11.55 -21.92 13.69
N ARG A 128 -12.70 -22.41 14.13
CA ARG A 128 -13.68 -23.10 13.30
C ARG A 128 -14.90 -22.23 13.13
N SER A 129 -15.38 -22.13 11.90
CA SER A 129 -16.66 -21.48 11.61
C SER A 129 -17.81 -22.29 12.22
N MET A 130 -18.83 -21.61 12.73
CA MET A 130 -20.05 -22.19 13.28
C MET A 130 -19.78 -23.26 14.37
N SER A 131 -18.76 -23.05 15.19
CA SER A 131 -18.41 -23.91 16.31
C SER A 131 -19.04 -23.41 17.60
N ASP A 132 -19.72 -24.28 18.32
CA ASP A 132 -20.18 -24.03 19.68
C ASP A 132 -19.05 -24.25 20.72
N ASP A 133 -18.00 -24.99 20.33
CA ASP A 133 -16.83 -25.22 21.17
C ASP A 133 -15.81 -24.08 20.97
N LEU A 134 -15.87 -23.12 21.89
CA LEU A 134 -14.97 -21.96 21.91
C LEU A 134 -13.77 -22.24 22.81
N ASP A 135 -12.76 -22.87 22.24
CA ASP A 135 -11.60 -23.43 22.91
C ASP A 135 -10.45 -22.43 23.18
N ILE A 136 -10.54 -21.22 22.60
CA ILE A 136 -9.47 -20.19 22.68
C ILE A 136 -9.94 -19.02 23.52
N GLN A 137 -9.13 -18.62 24.50
CA GLN A 137 -9.39 -17.45 25.34
C GLN A 137 -8.65 -16.21 24.81
N ILE A 138 -9.35 -15.10 24.66
CA ILE A 138 -8.74 -13.79 24.34
C ILE A 138 -8.07 -13.25 25.61
N ILE A 139 -6.75 -13.03 25.56
CA ILE A 139 -5.93 -12.54 26.67
C ILE A 139 -5.46 -11.10 26.50
N GLY A 140 -5.55 -10.56 25.29
CA GLY A 140 -5.11 -9.20 25.00
C GLY A 140 -5.82 -8.60 23.81
N VAL A 141 -5.96 -7.27 23.82
CA VAL A 141 -6.38 -6.45 22.69
C VAL A 141 -5.27 -5.48 22.37
N VAL A 142 -4.89 -5.41 21.11
CA VAL A 142 -3.80 -4.55 20.62
C VAL A 142 -4.32 -3.52 19.62
N GLU A 143 -3.59 -2.42 19.49
CA GLU A 143 -3.89 -1.40 18.52
C GLU A 143 -3.80 -1.96 17.08
N ASP A 144 -4.53 -1.32 16.18
CA ASP A 144 -4.47 -1.64 14.76
C ASP A 144 -3.12 -1.27 14.17
N ALA A 145 -2.47 -2.23 13.50
CA ALA A 145 -1.22 -2.03 12.80
C ALA A 145 -1.29 -2.60 11.37
N ARG A 146 -0.53 -2.00 10.45
CA ARG A 146 -0.42 -2.53 9.08
C ARG A 146 0.17 -3.94 9.12
N TYR A 147 -0.44 -4.86 8.38
CA TYR A 147 -0.12 -6.29 8.49
C TYR A 147 0.56 -6.86 7.25
N ALA A 148 -0.15 -7.01 6.13
CA ALA A 148 0.40 -7.58 4.91
C ALA A 148 1.05 -6.52 4.03
N GLU A 149 0.37 -5.41 3.80
CA GLU A 149 0.82 -4.29 2.99
C GLU A 149 0.64 -2.96 3.70
N VAL A 150 1.51 -1.99 3.38
CA VAL A 150 1.47 -0.66 3.99
C VAL A 150 0.21 0.12 3.60
N LYS A 151 -0.37 -0.19 2.45
CA LYS A 151 -1.54 0.53 1.91
C LYS A 151 -2.88 -0.05 2.32
N ASP A 152 -2.91 -1.35 2.62
CA ASP A 152 -4.15 -2.04 2.92
C ASP A 152 -4.83 -1.47 4.15
N GLU A 153 -6.15 -1.59 4.19
CA GLU A 153 -6.88 -1.42 5.44
C GLU A 153 -6.42 -2.45 6.45
N VAL A 154 -6.47 -2.08 7.73
CA VAL A 154 -6.09 -3.01 8.79
C VAL A 154 -7.16 -4.09 8.91
N PRO A 155 -6.84 -5.35 8.60
CA PRO A 155 -7.83 -6.41 8.66
C PRO A 155 -8.14 -6.80 10.11
N PRO A 156 -9.32 -7.42 10.37
CA PRO A 156 -9.53 -8.18 11.58
C PRO A 156 -8.45 -9.24 11.71
N LEU A 157 -7.72 -9.21 12.82
CA LEU A 157 -6.53 -10.05 13.00
C LEU A 157 -6.49 -10.60 14.42
N TYR A 158 -6.22 -11.89 14.55
CA TYR A 158 -5.88 -12.50 15.82
C TYR A 158 -4.50 -13.14 15.77
N PHE A 159 -3.88 -13.18 16.93
CA PHE A 159 -2.53 -13.71 17.14
C PHE A 159 -2.60 -14.88 18.12
N MET A 160 -1.73 -15.89 17.90
CA MET A 160 -1.61 -17.04 18.77
C MET A 160 -0.13 -17.30 19.09
N PRO A 161 0.19 -17.81 20.30
CA PRO A 161 1.57 -18.10 20.65
C PRO A 161 2.09 -19.33 19.92
N TYR A 162 3.27 -19.24 19.30
CA TYR A 162 3.87 -20.36 18.56
C TYR A 162 4.14 -21.59 19.45
N ARG A 163 4.34 -21.36 20.73
CA ARG A 163 4.62 -22.44 21.69
C ARG A 163 3.45 -23.40 21.90
N GLN A 164 2.22 -22.99 21.54
CA GLN A 164 1.01 -23.82 21.52
C GLN A 164 0.75 -24.49 20.18
N HIS A 165 1.64 -24.29 19.19
CA HIS A 165 1.52 -24.93 17.87
C HIS A 165 2.55 -26.04 17.70
N THR A 166 2.17 -27.09 16.98
CA THR A 166 3.03 -28.27 16.72
C THR A 166 3.68 -28.24 15.36
N GLU A 167 3.04 -27.68 14.35
CA GLU A 167 3.47 -27.73 12.95
C GLU A 167 4.04 -26.38 12.51
N ILE A 168 5.32 -26.11 12.83
CA ILE A 168 6.02 -24.88 12.48
C ILE A 168 7.31 -25.20 11.74
N GLY A 169 7.30 -24.97 10.42
CA GLY A 169 8.46 -25.26 9.55
C GLY A 169 9.44 -24.09 9.40
N ALA A 170 8.96 -22.86 9.50
CA ALA A 170 9.76 -21.65 9.36
C ALA A 170 9.27 -20.52 10.28
N MET A 171 10.20 -19.66 10.72
CA MET A 171 9.87 -18.48 11.54
C MET A 171 10.71 -17.29 11.12
N THR A 172 10.07 -16.11 11.12
CA THR A 172 10.74 -14.83 10.91
C THR A 172 10.99 -14.17 12.26
N PHE A 173 12.26 -13.86 12.52
CA PHE A 173 12.72 -13.22 13.74
C PHE A 173 12.79 -11.70 13.58
N TYR A 174 12.36 -10.99 14.60
CA TYR A 174 12.42 -9.53 14.70
C TYR A 174 13.28 -9.16 15.90
N LEU A 175 14.31 -8.34 15.67
CA LEU A 175 15.18 -7.84 16.72
C LEU A 175 15.06 -6.31 16.78
N ARG A 176 14.71 -5.80 17.93
CA ARG A 176 14.83 -4.38 18.24
C ARG A 176 16.23 -4.13 18.77
N THR A 177 16.91 -3.15 18.22
CA THR A 177 18.30 -2.86 18.57
C THR A 177 18.47 -1.43 19.06
N ALA A 178 19.23 -1.25 20.13
CA ALA A 178 19.62 0.07 20.64
C ALA A 178 20.81 0.68 19.85
N VAL A 179 21.45 -0.13 18.99
CA VAL A 179 22.59 0.25 18.15
C VAL A 179 22.20 0.15 16.66
N ALA A 180 23.08 0.65 15.78
CA ALA A 180 22.83 0.57 14.33
C ALA A 180 22.57 -0.89 13.90
N PRO A 181 21.49 -1.22 13.19
CA PRO A 181 21.15 -2.60 12.80
C PRO A 181 22.27 -3.34 12.08
N ALA A 182 23.06 -2.63 11.25
CA ALA A 182 24.18 -3.21 10.51
C ALA A 182 25.25 -3.83 11.43
N SER A 183 25.45 -3.30 12.65
CA SER A 183 26.43 -3.84 13.61
C SER A 183 25.98 -5.18 14.22
N VAL A 184 24.70 -5.47 14.23
CA VAL A 184 24.12 -6.70 14.80
C VAL A 184 23.99 -7.81 13.75
N MET A 185 23.90 -7.47 12.47
CA MET A 185 23.66 -8.44 11.38
C MET A 185 24.73 -9.55 11.30
N GLN A 186 25.99 -9.23 11.56
CA GLN A 186 27.06 -10.22 11.57
C GLN A 186 26.93 -11.18 12.76
N SER A 187 26.60 -10.64 13.94
CA SER A 187 26.36 -11.44 15.14
C SER A 187 25.18 -12.38 14.97
N VAL A 188 24.10 -11.94 14.32
CA VAL A 188 22.96 -12.79 13.97
C VAL A 188 23.39 -14.00 13.14
N ARG A 189 24.15 -13.76 12.05
CA ARG A 189 24.67 -14.87 11.22
C ARG A 189 25.55 -15.83 12.00
N GLN A 190 26.38 -15.30 12.89
CA GLN A 190 27.28 -16.12 13.71
C GLN A 190 26.48 -16.98 14.71
N VAL A 191 25.47 -16.43 15.35
CA VAL A 191 24.60 -17.18 16.29
C VAL A 191 23.87 -18.29 15.56
N VAL A 192 23.25 -18.01 14.39
CA VAL A 192 22.54 -19.04 13.62
C VAL A 192 23.51 -20.13 13.12
N ALA A 193 24.71 -19.75 12.64
CA ALA A 193 25.72 -20.72 12.21
C ALA A 193 26.27 -21.59 13.37
N ASN A 194 26.29 -21.07 14.60
CA ASN A 194 26.65 -21.85 15.79
C ASN A 194 25.53 -22.82 16.19
N LEU A 195 24.28 -22.47 15.97
CA LEU A 195 23.13 -23.37 16.21
C LEU A 195 23.10 -24.54 15.24
N ASP A 196 23.25 -24.24 13.95
CA ASP A 196 23.45 -25.23 12.88
C ASP A 196 24.10 -24.55 11.65
N PRO A 197 25.32 -24.96 11.26
CA PRO A 197 26.03 -24.40 10.11
C PRO A 197 25.30 -24.58 8.75
N ASN A 198 24.36 -25.50 8.67
CA ASN A 198 23.60 -25.78 7.44
C ASN A 198 22.32 -24.92 7.33
N LEU A 199 21.95 -24.18 8.37
CA LEU A 199 20.77 -23.32 8.37
C LEU A 199 21.08 -21.97 7.72
N PRO A 200 20.50 -21.65 6.57
CA PRO A 200 20.64 -20.34 5.98
C PRO A 200 19.87 -19.28 6.79
N VAL A 201 20.46 -18.10 6.90
CA VAL A 201 19.77 -16.89 7.35
C VAL A 201 19.17 -16.24 6.11
N GLU A 202 17.86 -16.35 5.96
CA GLU A 202 17.14 -15.84 4.82
C GLU A 202 16.66 -14.41 5.10
N ASP A 203 16.65 -13.56 4.07
CA ASP A 203 16.06 -12.20 4.11
C ASP A 203 16.54 -11.31 5.28
N LEU A 204 17.82 -11.38 5.64
CA LEU A 204 18.38 -10.53 6.70
C LEU A 204 18.40 -9.07 6.26
N LYS A 205 17.48 -8.28 6.78
CA LYS A 205 17.25 -6.87 6.41
C LYS A 205 16.67 -6.05 7.57
N THR A 206 16.62 -4.74 7.40
CA THR A 206 15.95 -3.84 8.36
C THR A 206 14.46 -3.75 8.06
N MET A 207 13.65 -3.34 9.05
CA MET A 207 12.22 -3.05 8.82
C MET A 207 12.00 -1.91 7.82
N GLU A 208 12.89 -0.90 7.79
CA GLU A 208 12.83 0.13 6.75
C GLU A 208 13.02 -0.43 5.34
N GLN A 209 13.90 -1.41 5.18
CA GLN A 209 14.10 -2.08 3.90
C GLN A 209 12.87 -2.90 3.53
N GLN A 210 12.28 -3.62 4.48
CA GLN A 210 11.02 -4.36 4.29
C GLN A 210 9.89 -3.45 3.81
N VAL A 211 9.70 -2.31 4.47
CA VAL A 211 8.71 -1.29 4.04
C VAL A 211 9.02 -0.77 2.63
N ARG A 212 10.29 -0.49 2.31
CA ARG A 212 10.67 -0.03 0.96
C ARG A 212 10.38 -1.07 -0.12
N GLU A 213 10.63 -2.34 0.18
CA GLU A 213 10.37 -3.46 -0.73
C GLU A 213 8.87 -3.66 -0.93
N ASN A 214 8.07 -3.58 0.13
CA ASN A 214 6.62 -3.68 0.08
C ASN A 214 5.98 -2.64 -0.85
N VAL A 215 6.47 -1.39 -0.84
CA VAL A 215 5.95 -0.31 -1.69
C VAL A 215 6.72 -0.13 -3.01
N PHE A 216 7.67 -1.00 -3.33
CA PHE A 216 8.55 -0.85 -4.49
C PHE A 216 7.80 -0.91 -5.82
N LEU A 217 6.93 -1.91 -6.00
CA LEU A 217 6.11 -2.05 -7.21
C LEU A 217 5.21 -0.84 -7.43
N ASP A 218 4.61 -0.33 -6.38
CA ASP A 218 3.76 0.86 -6.43
C ASP A 218 4.52 2.10 -6.86
N ARG A 219 5.74 2.28 -6.31
CA ARG A 219 6.61 3.38 -6.72
C ARG A 219 7.03 3.26 -8.19
N MET A 220 7.35 2.06 -8.65
CA MET A 220 7.66 1.81 -10.06
C MET A 220 6.47 2.14 -10.96
N ILE A 221 5.28 1.63 -10.65
CA ILE A 221 4.05 1.91 -11.40
C ILE A 221 3.76 3.41 -11.42
N SER A 222 3.84 4.08 -10.27
CA SER A 222 3.62 5.53 -10.16
C SER A 222 4.63 6.34 -10.97
N THR A 223 5.92 5.98 -10.92
CA THR A 223 6.99 6.65 -11.65
C THR A 223 6.81 6.49 -13.17
N LEU A 224 6.55 5.26 -13.64
CA LEU A 224 6.32 4.98 -15.06
C LEU A 224 5.06 5.69 -15.55
N SER A 225 3.96 5.63 -14.79
CA SER A 225 2.71 6.32 -15.14
C SER A 225 2.90 7.82 -15.23
N SER A 226 3.66 8.43 -14.30
CA SER A 226 3.98 9.85 -14.34
C SER A 226 4.84 10.24 -15.55
N ALA A 227 5.82 9.39 -15.90
CA ALA A 227 6.65 9.60 -17.08
C ALA A 227 5.82 9.54 -18.38
N PHE A 228 4.95 8.52 -18.52
CA PHE A 228 4.06 8.40 -19.67
C PHE A 228 3.03 9.54 -19.73
N ALA A 229 2.46 9.93 -18.61
CA ALA A 229 1.52 11.07 -18.55
C ALA A 229 2.20 12.38 -18.97
N THR A 230 3.44 12.60 -18.52
CA THR A 230 4.24 13.77 -18.92
C THR A 230 4.52 13.76 -20.42
N LEU A 231 4.98 12.64 -20.95
CA LEU A 231 5.25 12.50 -22.39
C LEU A 231 3.99 12.70 -23.24
N ALA A 232 2.87 12.09 -22.84
CA ALA A 232 1.59 12.26 -23.53
C ALA A 232 1.12 13.71 -23.52
N THR A 233 1.28 14.41 -22.38
CA THR A 233 0.94 15.84 -22.24
C THR A 233 1.80 16.70 -23.15
N LEU A 234 3.10 16.44 -23.24
CA LEU A 234 4.02 17.16 -24.15
C LEU A 234 3.64 16.93 -25.61
N LEU A 235 3.36 15.69 -26.02
CA LEU A 235 2.92 15.37 -27.36
C LEU A 235 1.59 16.04 -27.71
N ALA A 236 0.63 16.03 -26.78
CA ALA A 236 -0.65 16.71 -26.96
C ALA A 236 -0.46 18.24 -27.11
N ALA A 237 0.42 18.85 -26.30
CA ALA A 237 0.73 20.29 -26.42
C ALA A 237 1.38 20.65 -27.76
N ILE A 238 2.34 19.83 -28.25
CA ILE A 238 2.98 20.01 -29.55
C ILE A 238 1.97 19.83 -30.68
N GLY A 239 1.13 18.80 -30.59
CA GLY A 239 0.07 18.54 -31.59
C GLY A 239 -0.94 19.69 -31.67
N LEU A 240 -1.41 20.18 -30.51
CA LEU A 240 -2.33 21.32 -30.43
C LEU A 240 -1.70 22.58 -30.97
N TYR A 241 -0.41 22.85 -30.63
CA TYR A 241 0.32 23.96 -31.17
C TYR A 241 0.42 23.87 -32.71
N GLY A 242 0.74 22.70 -33.28
CA GLY A 242 0.83 22.49 -34.72
C GLY A 242 -0.49 22.74 -35.45
N VAL A 243 -1.60 22.18 -34.92
CA VAL A 243 -2.93 22.38 -35.50
C VAL A 243 -3.36 23.86 -35.47
N LEU A 244 -3.12 24.53 -34.32
CA LEU A 244 -3.46 25.96 -34.22
C LEU A 244 -2.58 26.85 -35.08
N ALA A 245 -1.26 26.59 -35.15
CA ALA A 245 -0.35 27.32 -36.00
C ALA A 245 -0.75 27.18 -37.51
N TYR A 246 -1.11 25.98 -37.93
CA TYR A 246 -1.62 25.71 -39.26
C TYR A 246 -2.97 26.41 -39.52
N SER A 247 -3.91 26.35 -38.59
CA SER A 247 -5.20 27.03 -38.70
C SER A 247 -5.05 28.55 -38.80
N VAL A 248 -4.13 29.14 -38.01
CA VAL A 248 -3.80 30.58 -38.09
C VAL A 248 -3.18 30.92 -39.43
N ALA A 249 -2.25 30.10 -39.96
CA ALA A 249 -1.61 30.32 -41.27
C ALA A 249 -2.64 30.32 -42.43
N GLN A 250 -3.59 29.37 -42.42
CA GLN A 250 -4.66 29.33 -43.41
C GLN A 250 -5.59 30.55 -43.36
N ARG A 251 -5.81 31.15 -42.20
CA ARG A 251 -6.71 32.29 -41.97
C ARG A 251 -6.01 33.62 -41.90
N THR A 252 -4.70 33.68 -42.28
CA THR A 252 -3.90 34.90 -42.15
C THR A 252 -4.50 36.07 -42.93
N ARG A 253 -5.06 35.84 -44.14
CA ARG A 253 -5.73 36.86 -44.96
C ARG A 253 -7.02 37.38 -44.31
N GLU A 254 -7.84 36.52 -43.71
CA GLU A 254 -9.05 36.87 -43.00
C GLU A 254 -8.70 37.72 -41.75
N ILE A 255 -7.68 37.27 -40.99
CA ILE A 255 -7.20 37.97 -39.79
C ILE A 255 -6.64 39.35 -40.17
N GLY A 256 -5.84 39.41 -41.24
CA GLY A 256 -5.30 40.67 -41.76
C GLY A 256 -6.37 41.67 -42.21
N LEU A 257 -7.45 41.19 -42.89
CA LEU A 257 -8.59 42.01 -43.30
C LEU A 257 -9.32 42.59 -42.06
N ARG A 258 -9.59 41.77 -41.06
CA ARG A 258 -10.23 42.21 -39.83
C ARG A 258 -9.38 43.25 -39.09
N MET A 259 -8.07 43.06 -39.05
CA MET A 259 -7.15 44.02 -38.43
C MET A 259 -7.07 45.35 -39.23
N ALA A 260 -7.09 45.29 -40.58
CA ALA A 260 -7.19 46.48 -41.43
C ALA A 260 -8.50 47.25 -41.20
N LEU A 261 -9.58 46.56 -40.86
CA LEU A 261 -10.89 47.18 -40.53
C LEU A 261 -10.97 47.64 -39.09
N GLY A 262 -9.85 47.63 -38.31
CA GLY A 262 -9.78 48.21 -36.96
C GLY A 262 -9.97 47.14 -35.84
N ALA A 263 -9.92 45.86 -36.12
CA ALA A 263 -9.93 44.86 -35.07
C ALA A 263 -8.61 44.87 -34.30
N GLY A 264 -8.63 45.20 -33.02
CA GLY A 264 -7.44 45.15 -32.16
C GLY A 264 -6.91 43.73 -31.98
N GLY A 265 -5.58 43.58 -31.79
CA GLY A 265 -4.90 42.29 -31.61
C GLY A 265 -5.43 41.48 -30.38
N SER A 266 -6.02 42.17 -29.39
CA SER A 266 -6.69 41.50 -28.25
C SER A 266 -7.95 40.71 -28.64
N LYS A 267 -8.74 41.24 -29.62
CA LYS A 267 -9.91 40.51 -30.18
C LYS A 267 -9.48 39.27 -30.95
N VAL A 268 -8.40 39.38 -31.72
CA VAL A 268 -7.84 38.22 -32.48
C VAL A 268 -7.34 37.13 -31.53
N ARG A 269 -6.61 37.53 -30.48
CA ARG A 269 -6.18 36.56 -29.40
C ARG A 269 -7.35 35.92 -28.72
N GLY A 270 -8.38 36.69 -28.32
CA GLY A 270 -9.58 36.17 -27.68
C GLY A 270 -10.34 35.17 -28.56
N MET A 271 -10.39 35.41 -29.89
CA MET A 271 -11.02 34.47 -30.84
C MET A 271 -10.30 33.13 -30.91
N ILE A 272 -8.96 33.12 -30.99
CA ILE A 272 -8.17 31.89 -31.03
C ILE A 272 -8.20 31.15 -29.71
N LEU A 273 -8.02 31.87 -28.59
CA LEU A 273 -8.10 31.28 -27.24
C LEU A 273 -9.53 30.75 -26.95
N GLY A 274 -10.58 31.38 -27.47
CA GLY A 274 -11.94 30.86 -27.39
C GLY A 274 -12.12 29.51 -28.12
N GLN A 275 -11.46 29.34 -29.29
CA GLN A 275 -11.45 28.03 -29.97
C GLN A 275 -10.72 26.96 -29.15
N VAL A 276 -9.56 27.31 -28.54
CA VAL A 276 -8.83 26.42 -27.62
C VAL A 276 -9.72 26.07 -26.41
N GLY A 277 -10.36 27.07 -25.81
CA GLY A 277 -11.27 26.85 -24.69
C GLY A 277 -12.41 25.89 -25.02
N LEU A 278 -13.03 26.03 -26.20
CA LEU A 278 -14.06 25.09 -26.65
C LEU A 278 -13.51 23.67 -26.82
N MET A 279 -12.33 23.52 -27.42
CA MET A 279 -11.67 22.21 -27.56
C MET A 279 -11.35 21.59 -26.20
N VAL A 280 -10.90 22.38 -25.25
CA VAL A 280 -10.61 21.94 -23.86
C VAL A 280 -11.89 21.50 -23.15
N VAL A 281 -12.99 22.22 -23.30
CA VAL A 281 -14.27 21.84 -22.67
C VAL A 281 -14.82 20.55 -23.25
N ILE A 282 -14.86 20.42 -24.58
CA ILE A 282 -15.38 19.21 -25.23
C ILE A 282 -14.45 18.03 -25.02
N GLY A 283 -13.16 18.18 -25.34
CA GLY A 283 -12.16 17.12 -25.20
C GLY A 283 -11.91 16.73 -23.74
N GLY A 284 -11.87 17.70 -22.83
CA GLY A 284 -11.74 17.49 -21.39
C GLY A 284 -12.96 16.75 -20.82
N GLY A 285 -14.18 17.12 -21.23
CA GLY A 285 -15.40 16.42 -20.83
C GLY A 285 -15.41 14.95 -21.25
N ILE A 286 -15.07 14.68 -22.52
CA ILE A 286 -14.93 13.31 -23.05
C ILE A 286 -13.80 12.56 -22.30
N GLY A 287 -12.66 13.21 -22.07
CA GLY A 287 -11.53 12.64 -21.35
C GLY A 287 -11.86 12.27 -19.91
N VAL A 288 -12.56 13.13 -19.18
CA VAL A 288 -13.02 12.85 -17.80
C VAL A 288 -14.00 11.67 -17.78
N LEU A 289 -14.98 11.64 -18.70
CA LEU A 289 -15.91 10.52 -18.80
C LEU A 289 -15.21 9.20 -19.10
N ALA A 290 -14.24 9.22 -20.02
CA ALA A 290 -13.44 8.05 -20.36
C ALA A 290 -12.56 7.61 -19.18
N ALA A 291 -11.94 8.54 -18.45
CA ALA A 291 -11.12 8.24 -17.28
C ALA A 291 -11.96 7.60 -16.15
N LEU A 292 -13.17 8.12 -15.88
CA LEU A 292 -14.09 7.55 -14.90
C LEU A 292 -14.60 6.16 -15.33
N GLY A 293 -14.88 5.96 -16.62
CA GLY A 293 -15.29 4.66 -17.17
C GLY A 293 -14.19 3.61 -17.09
N LEU A 294 -12.95 3.97 -17.48
CA LEU A 294 -11.79 3.09 -17.39
C LEU A 294 -11.42 2.80 -15.93
N GLY A 295 -11.50 3.81 -15.04
CA GLY A 295 -11.27 3.63 -13.61
C GLY A 295 -12.22 2.60 -13.00
N ARG A 296 -13.51 2.65 -13.33
CA ARG A 296 -14.50 1.65 -12.88
C ARG A 296 -14.24 0.26 -13.46
N GLY A 297 -13.84 0.17 -14.74
CA GLY A 297 -13.45 -1.10 -15.35
C GLY A 297 -12.19 -1.70 -14.72
N ALA A 298 -11.23 -0.87 -14.33
CA ALA A 298 -10.02 -1.32 -13.64
C ALA A 298 -10.31 -1.77 -12.19
N GLN A 299 -11.27 -1.17 -11.50
CA GLN A 299 -11.70 -1.59 -10.16
C GLN A 299 -12.25 -3.02 -10.14
N SER A 300 -12.90 -3.48 -11.23
CA SER A 300 -13.38 -4.87 -11.34
C SER A 300 -12.25 -5.89 -11.53
N LEU A 301 -11.05 -5.45 -11.92
CA LEU A 301 -9.86 -6.26 -12.14
C LEU A 301 -8.81 -6.11 -11.00
N LEU A 302 -8.88 -5.02 -10.26
CA LEU A 302 -7.98 -4.67 -9.16
C LEU A 302 -8.84 -4.54 -7.90
N PHE A 303 -8.84 -5.57 -7.07
CA PHE A 303 -9.49 -5.57 -5.77
C PHE A 303 -9.03 -4.35 -4.95
N GLU A 304 -10.00 -3.54 -4.45
CA GLU A 304 -9.83 -2.48 -3.42
C GLU A 304 -9.06 -1.19 -3.74
N MET A 305 -8.93 -0.77 -5.01
CA MET A 305 -8.45 0.60 -5.26
C MET A 305 -9.61 1.57 -5.52
N GLU A 306 -9.78 2.58 -4.66
CA GLU A 306 -10.66 3.73 -4.94
C GLU A 306 -10.10 4.54 -6.12
N GLY A 307 -10.41 4.09 -7.35
CA GLY A 307 -9.88 4.64 -8.61
C GLY A 307 -10.48 5.98 -9.05
N SER A 308 -11.26 6.68 -8.22
CA SER A 308 -11.91 7.93 -8.65
C SER A 308 -12.07 8.95 -7.52
N ASP A 309 -10.95 9.51 -7.05
CA ASP A 309 -11.00 10.72 -6.25
C ASP A 309 -11.36 11.91 -7.17
N PRO A 310 -12.55 12.56 -7.00
CA PRO A 310 -12.98 13.67 -7.84
C PRO A 310 -12.00 14.87 -7.79
N ILE A 311 -11.30 15.03 -6.68
CA ILE A 311 -10.31 16.11 -6.50
C ILE A 311 -9.11 15.86 -7.40
N VAL A 312 -8.60 14.63 -7.43
CA VAL A 312 -7.46 14.26 -8.28
C VAL A 312 -7.81 14.41 -9.76
N VAL A 313 -8.99 13.92 -10.17
CA VAL A 313 -9.48 14.07 -11.56
C VAL A 313 -9.66 15.54 -11.92
N GLY A 314 -10.20 16.37 -11.02
CA GLY A 314 -10.38 17.80 -11.22
C GLY A 314 -9.04 18.54 -11.35
N LEU A 315 -8.05 18.22 -10.52
CA LEU A 315 -6.71 18.80 -10.60
C LEU A 315 -5.98 18.41 -11.88
N ALA A 316 -6.08 17.16 -12.30
CA ALA A 316 -5.49 16.67 -13.55
C ALA A 316 -6.12 17.36 -14.78
N ALA A 317 -7.46 17.46 -14.81
CA ALA A 317 -8.19 18.16 -15.87
C ALA A 317 -7.82 19.67 -15.91
N GLY A 318 -7.70 20.32 -14.75
CA GLY A 318 -7.28 21.72 -14.63
C GLY A 318 -5.85 21.94 -15.13
N LEU A 319 -4.92 21.04 -14.78
CA LEU A 319 -3.54 21.08 -15.26
C LEU A 319 -3.47 20.93 -16.79
N LEU A 320 -4.18 19.95 -17.36
CA LEU A 320 -4.24 19.75 -18.80
C LEU A 320 -4.86 20.96 -19.54
N ALA A 321 -5.88 21.57 -18.96
CA ALA A 321 -6.49 22.79 -19.49
C ALA A 321 -5.48 23.95 -19.52
N LEU A 322 -4.68 24.14 -18.47
CA LEU A 322 -3.63 25.14 -18.39
C LEU A 322 -2.54 24.88 -19.47
N VAL A 323 -2.12 23.64 -19.63
CA VAL A 323 -1.13 23.27 -20.67
C VAL A 323 -1.69 23.55 -22.07
N ALA A 324 -2.95 23.20 -22.34
CA ALA A 324 -3.59 23.45 -23.64
C ALA A 324 -3.74 24.95 -23.93
N LEU A 325 -4.15 25.76 -22.97
CA LEU A 325 -4.21 27.21 -23.09
C LEU A 325 -2.82 27.81 -23.31
N GLY A 326 -1.80 27.33 -22.61
CA GLY A 326 -0.41 27.73 -22.79
C GLY A 326 0.12 27.40 -24.20
N ALA A 327 -0.14 26.19 -24.70
CA ALA A 327 0.22 25.77 -26.05
C ALA A 327 -0.49 26.60 -27.12
N GLY A 328 -1.76 26.98 -26.89
CA GLY A 328 -2.54 27.83 -27.79
C GLY A 328 -2.16 29.31 -27.73
N TYR A 329 -1.55 29.79 -26.65
CA TYR A 329 -1.21 31.20 -26.47
C TYR A 329 -0.14 31.70 -27.46
N LEU A 330 0.88 30.90 -27.78
CA LEU A 330 1.95 31.26 -28.72
C LEU A 330 1.43 31.49 -30.17
N PRO A 331 0.62 30.59 -30.77
CA PRO A 331 -0.01 30.85 -32.04
C PRO A 331 -0.94 32.06 -32.03
N ALA A 332 -1.71 32.24 -30.97
CA ALA A 332 -2.61 33.37 -30.79
C ALA A 332 -1.85 34.72 -30.71
N LEU A 333 -0.71 34.72 -30.03
CA LEU A 333 0.15 35.89 -29.97
C LEU A 333 0.76 36.23 -31.34
N ARG A 334 1.22 35.22 -32.07
CA ARG A 334 1.75 35.42 -33.46
C ARG A 334 0.66 35.96 -34.40
N ALA A 335 -0.55 35.39 -34.34
CA ALA A 335 -1.68 35.87 -35.14
C ALA A 335 -2.02 37.34 -34.85
N SER A 336 -1.96 37.77 -33.60
CA SER A 336 -2.26 39.16 -33.19
C SER A 336 -1.22 40.19 -33.58
N ARG A 337 -0.06 39.76 -34.14
CA ARG A 337 1.05 40.61 -34.57
C ARG A 337 1.24 40.57 -36.11
N VAL A 338 0.33 39.98 -36.82
CA VAL A 338 0.38 39.98 -38.30
C VAL A 338 0.24 41.39 -38.83
N ASP A 339 1.14 41.79 -39.71
CA ASP A 339 1.08 43.09 -40.40
C ASP A 339 -0.04 43.04 -41.47
N PRO A 340 -1.11 43.86 -41.33
CA PRO A 340 -2.23 43.88 -42.30
C PRO A 340 -1.80 44.14 -43.76
N MET A 341 -0.77 44.97 -43.96
CA MET A 341 -0.27 45.30 -45.30
C MET A 341 0.45 44.13 -45.95
N LYS A 342 1.19 43.31 -45.17
CA LYS A 342 1.84 42.10 -45.67
C LYS A 342 0.83 40.97 -45.91
N ALA A 343 -0.19 40.83 -45.05
CA ALA A 343 -1.23 39.80 -45.22
C ALA A 343 -2.09 39.95 -46.46
N LEU A 344 -2.26 41.20 -46.95
CA LEU A 344 -3.01 41.50 -48.19
C LEU A 344 -2.14 41.47 -49.46
N ARG A 345 -0.79 41.46 -49.37
CA ARG A 345 0.14 41.51 -50.47
C ARG A 345 0.67 40.12 -50.91
N TYR A 346 0.32 39.06 -50.21
CA TYR A 346 0.66 37.68 -50.57
C TYR A 346 -0.30 37.21 -51.68
N GLU A 347 0.17 37.27 -52.92
CA GLU A 347 -0.28 36.43 -54.03
C GLU A 347 0.36 35.07 -53.97
#